data_c5c106da033f2569df8e401b9a826fbb
#
_entry.id   c5c106da033f2569df8e401b9a826fbb
#
_cell.length_a   1.000
_cell.length_b   1.000
_cell.length_c   1.000
_cell.angle_alpha   90.00
_cell.angle_beta   90.00
_cell.angle_gamma   90.00
#
_symmetry.space_group_name_H-M   'P 1'
#
loop_
_entity.id
_entity.type
_entity.pdbx_description
1 polymer ?
#
loop_
_entity_poly.entity_id
_entity_poly.type
_entity_poly.pdbx_seq_one_letter_code
_entity_poly.pdbx_strand_id
1 'polypeptide(L)'
;ERQKSDYSFISVWALNNAGDWLWTDGICKRQLMDKNIDDLFRLSQLYKPQSVGIEVTGQQGGFIPWIQGQMLERNIYFPLASEGNDSKPGIRPNTNKMVRFNTVLPLFKARKVFFPIERKTEPTMVEAMTELSLISVSGIKSKHDDFLDTASMLSSLVTWRPSEEAPLVSSGKGDGMWDIDMDNEPTDRMASYIV
;
A
#
# COMPACT_ATOMS: atom_id res chain seq x y z
N GLU A 1 -1.02 33.57 -2.77
CA GLU A 1 -1.37 32.61 -1.70
C GLU A 1 -0.71 31.28 -2.04
N ARG A 2 0.32 30.87 -1.29
CA ARG A 2 0.89 29.54 -1.40
C ARG A 2 -0.12 28.57 -0.84
N GLN A 3 -0.81 27.84 -1.68
CA GLN A 3 -1.59 26.68 -1.31
C GLN A 3 -0.65 25.75 -0.54
N LYS A 4 -0.87 25.58 0.76
CA LYS A 4 -0.14 24.62 1.58
C LYS A 4 -0.62 23.24 1.11
N SER A 5 0.07 22.67 0.12
CA SER A 5 -0.07 21.28 -0.24
C SER A 5 0.28 20.45 0.99
N ASP A 6 -0.59 19.53 1.37
CA ASP A 6 -0.31 18.53 2.40
C ASP A 6 0.80 17.58 1.94
N TYR A 7 1.39 16.83 2.86
CA TYR A 7 2.31 15.77 2.50
C TYR A 7 1.56 14.66 1.77
N SER A 8 2.23 14.02 0.83
CA SER A 8 1.81 12.75 0.27
C SER A 8 2.78 11.68 0.74
N PHE A 9 2.26 10.61 1.29
CA PHE A 9 3.03 9.46 1.72
C PHE A 9 2.69 8.26 0.85
N ILE A 10 3.73 7.62 0.30
CA ILE A 10 3.62 6.32 -0.38
C ILE A 10 4.54 5.37 0.37
N SER A 11 4.03 4.23 0.80
CA SER A 11 4.84 3.20 1.46
C SER A 11 4.79 1.88 0.70
N VAL A 12 5.94 1.22 0.58
CA VAL A 12 6.09 -0.08 -0.05
C VAL A 12 6.41 -1.10 1.01
N TRP A 13 5.61 -2.15 1.05
CA TRP A 13 5.72 -3.22 2.03
C TRP A 13 5.93 -4.56 1.35
N ALA A 14 6.70 -5.42 1.96
CA ALA A 14 6.84 -6.80 1.56
C ALA A 14 6.31 -7.70 2.68
N LEU A 15 5.65 -8.80 2.31
CA LEU A 15 5.16 -9.81 3.22
C LEU A 15 5.94 -11.11 2.97
N ASN A 16 6.51 -11.70 4.02
CA ASN A 16 7.21 -12.97 3.94
C ASN A 16 6.30 -14.17 4.35
N ASN A 17 6.81 -15.38 4.17
CA ASN A 17 6.08 -16.60 4.53
C ASN A 17 5.77 -16.72 6.04
N ALA A 18 6.55 -16.08 6.90
CA ALA A 18 6.32 -16.05 8.34
C ALA A 18 5.20 -15.07 8.75
N GLY A 19 4.66 -14.30 7.78
CA GLY A 19 3.67 -13.27 8.02
C GLY A 19 4.27 -11.99 8.61
N ASP A 20 5.55 -11.74 8.35
CA ASP A 20 6.21 -10.50 8.76
C ASP A 20 6.09 -9.46 7.66
N TRP A 21 5.75 -8.23 8.04
CA TRP A 21 5.70 -7.07 7.18
C TRP A 21 7.03 -6.33 7.22
N LEU A 22 7.65 -6.16 6.07
CA LEU A 22 8.91 -5.45 5.92
C LEU A 22 8.66 -4.17 5.13
N TRP A 23 8.88 -3.03 5.77
CA TRP A 23 8.89 -1.76 5.06
C TRP A 23 10.10 -1.71 4.13
N THR A 24 9.87 -1.68 2.83
CA THR A 24 10.92 -1.83 1.82
C THR A 24 11.35 -0.48 1.27
N ASP A 25 10.39 0.39 0.98
CA ASP A 25 10.63 1.72 0.42
C ASP A 25 9.50 2.68 0.80
N GLY A 26 9.71 3.96 0.54
CA GLY A 26 8.68 4.96 0.75
C GLY A 26 9.07 6.35 0.28
N ILE A 27 8.06 7.16 0.06
CA ILE A 27 8.20 8.55 -0.35
C ILE A 27 7.31 9.39 0.55
N CYS A 28 7.90 10.43 1.17
CA CYS A 28 7.17 11.44 1.92
C CYS A 28 7.56 12.81 1.37
N LYS A 29 6.67 13.42 0.59
CA LYS A 29 6.97 14.68 -0.08
C LYS A 29 5.74 15.59 -0.17
N ARG A 30 5.99 16.88 -0.16
CA ARG A 30 5.02 17.89 -0.60
C ARG A 30 5.26 18.18 -2.07
N GLN A 31 4.43 17.62 -2.92
CA GLN A 31 4.55 17.76 -4.37
C GLN A 31 3.18 17.79 -5.03
N LEU A 32 3.16 18.15 -6.30
CA LEU A 32 1.94 18.13 -7.09
C LEU A 32 1.50 16.68 -7.36
N MET A 33 0.22 16.50 -7.63
CA MET A 33 -0.37 15.17 -7.80
C MET A 33 0.20 14.41 -8.98
N ASP A 34 0.55 15.09 -10.08
CA ASP A 34 1.22 14.48 -11.23
C ASP A 34 2.53 13.79 -10.82
N LYS A 35 3.29 14.41 -9.92
CA LYS A 35 4.54 13.84 -9.37
C LYS A 35 4.29 12.65 -8.45
N ASN A 36 3.20 12.68 -7.69
CA ASN A 36 2.80 11.53 -6.86
C ASN A 36 2.44 10.33 -7.75
N ILE A 37 1.75 10.59 -8.86
CA ILE A 37 1.44 9.54 -9.85
C ILE A 37 2.72 9.01 -10.50
N ASP A 38 3.64 9.88 -10.92
CA ASP A 38 4.94 9.45 -11.47
C ASP A 38 5.71 8.56 -10.48
N ASP A 39 5.77 8.95 -9.20
CA ASP A 39 6.42 8.18 -8.15
C ASP A 39 5.71 6.84 -7.91
N LEU A 40 4.38 6.80 -7.91
CA LEU A 40 3.60 5.58 -7.79
C LEU A 40 3.91 4.60 -8.94
N PHE A 41 3.91 5.09 -10.19
CA PHE A 41 4.24 4.25 -11.34
C PHE A 41 5.67 3.72 -11.30
N ARG A 42 6.63 4.57 -10.91
CA ARG A 42 8.03 4.18 -10.73
C ARG A 42 8.18 3.07 -9.70
N LEU A 43 7.55 3.21 -8.53
CA LEU A 43 7.58 2.19 -7.48
C LEU A 43 6.86 0.92 -7.92
N SER A 44 5.74 1.04 -8.62
CA SER A 44 4.98 -0.12 -9.13
C SER A 44 5.79 -0.93 -10.16
N GLN A 45 6.55 -0.26 -11.03
CA GLN A 45 7.45 -0.95 -11.96
C GLN A 45 8.62 -1.64 -11.24
N LEU A 46 9.18 -0.98 -10.22
CA LEU A 46 10.33 -1.49 -9.48
C LEU A 46 9.97 -2.71 -8.63
N TYR A 47 8.86 -2.62 -7.89
CA TYR A 47 8.48 -3.63 -6.90
C TYR A 47 7.43 -4.63 -7.39
N LYS A 48 6.73 -4.35 -8.50
CA LYS A 48 5.67 -5.20 -9.07
C LYS A 48 4.67 -5.66 -8.01
N PRO A 49 3.98 -4.71 -7.33
CA PRO A 49 3.16 -5.02 -6.18
C PRO A 49 1.98 -5.92 -6.55
N GLN A 50 1.60 -6.80 -5.63
CA GLN A 50 0.42 -7.64 -5.76
C GLN A 50 -0.88 -6.86 -5.51
N SER A 51 -0.81 -5.76 -4.78
CA SER A 51 -1.93 -4.86 -4.55
C SER A 51 -1.43 -3.46 -4.22
N VAL A 52 -2.14 -2.45 -4.73
CA VAL A 52 -1.90 -1.03 -4.47
C VAL A 52 -3.13 -0.44 -3.80
N GLY A 53 -3.00 -0.05 -2.54
CA GLY A 53 -4.04 0.63 -1.77
C GLY A 53 -3.96 2.14 -1.98
N ILE A 54 -5.06 2.74 -2.39
CA ILE A 54 -5.18 4.19 -2.53
C ILE A 54 -6.40 4.63 -1.74
N GLU A 55 -6.21 5.49 -0.73
CA GLU A 55 -7.32 6.03 0.02
C GLU A 55 -8.18 6.95 -0.85
N VAL A 56 -9.49 6.72 -0.86
CA VAL A 56 -10.46 7.53 -1.59
C VAL A 56 -11.45 8.13 -0.60
N THR A 57 -11.23 9.39 -0.23
CA THR A 57 -12.10 10.16 0.64
C THR A 57 -12.60 11.41 -0.08
N GLY A 58 -13.89 11.70 0.01
CA GLY A 58 -14.49 12.93 -0.52
C GLY A 58 -14.12 13.23 -1.99
N GLN A 59 -13.36 14.31 -2.22
CA GLN A 59 -12.94 14.75 -3.56
C GLN A 59 -11.83 13.87 -4.18
N GLN A 60 -11.17 13.02 -3.42
CA GLN A 60 -10.05 12.21 -3.89
C GLN A 60 -10.49 11.06 -4.81
N GLY A 61 -11.78 10.75 -4.90
CA GLY A 61 -12.31 9.80 -5.86
C GLY A 61 -11.94 10.09 -7.33
N GLY A 62 -11.53 11.33 -7.64
CA GLY A 62 -11.05 11.73 -8.96
C GLY A 62 -9.66 11.20 -9.35
N PHE A 63 -8.85 10.73 -8.38
CA PHE A 63 -7.50 10.23 -8.68
C PHE A 63 -7.51 8.85 -9.33
N ILE A 64 -8.43 7.99 -8.94
CA ILE A 64 -8.51 6.63 -9.50
C ILE A 64 -8.69 6.65 -11.02
N PRO A 65 -9.67 7.38 -11.61
CA PRO A 65 -9.80 7.50 -13.06
C PRO A 65 -8.54 8.05 -13.73
N TRP A 66 -7.85 8.99 -13.10
CA TRP A 66 -6.60 9.53 -13.63
C TRP A 66 -5.50 8.47 -13.65
N ILE A 67 -5.31 7.74 -12.55
CA ILE A 67 -4.34 6.63 -12.47
C ILE A 67 -4.67 5.57 -13.53
N GLN A 68 -5.94 5.18 -13.68
CA GLN A 68 -6.37 4.23 -14.69
C GLN A 68 -6.10 4.73 -16.13
N GLY A 69 -6.34 6.02 -16.39
CA GLY A 69 -5.95 6.66 -17.64
C GLY A 69 -4.45 6.59 -17.90
N GLN A 70 -3.64 6.87 -16.87
CA GLN A 70 -2.18 6.77 -16.95
C GLN A 70 -1.69 5.33 -17.12
N MET A 71 -2.38 4.33 -16.57
CA MET A 71 -2.07 2.92 -16.82
C MET A 71 -2.19 2.59 -18.31
N LEU A 72 -3.25 3.05 -18.97
CA LEU A 72 -3.46 2.86 -20.40
C LEU A 72 -2.42 3.61 -21.23
N GLU A 73 -2.18 4.88 -20.92
CA GLU A 73 -1.25 5.74 -21.66
C GLU A 73 0.20 5.21 -21.57
N ARG A 74 0.62 4.78 -20.39
CA ARG A 74 1.99 4.29 -20.13
C ARG A 74 2.16 2.80 -20.42
N ASN A 75 1.07 2.07 -20.69
CA ASN A 75 1.05 0.62 -20.79
C ASN A 75 1.69 -0.08 -19.57
N ILE A 76 1.38 0.43 -18.38
CA ILE A 76 1.88 -0.08 -17.10
C ILE A 76 0.67 -0.35 -16.21
N TYR A 77 0.49 -1.60 -15.81
CA TYR A 77 -0.68 -2.04 -15.04
C TYR A 77 -0.24 -2.62 -13.70
N PHE A 78 -1.02 -2.34 -12.66
CA PHE A 78 -0.89 -2.92 -11.33
C PHE A 78 -2.27 -3.04 -10.68
N PRO A 79 -2.48 -4.05 -9.79
CA PRO A 79 -3.77 -4.26 -9.15
C PRO A 79 -4.09 -3.16 -8.16
N LEU A 80 -5.28 -2.56 -8.26
CA LEU A 80 -5.80 -1.59 -7.28
C LEU A 80 -6.70 -2.30 -6.27
N ALA A 81 -6.46 -2.10 -4.98
CA ALA A 81 -7.35 -2.57 -3.93
C ALA A 81 -8.72 -1.87 -4.00
N SER A 82 -9.76 -2.53 -3.50
CA SER A 82 -11.15 -2.03 -3.59
C SER A 82 -11.95 -2.18 -2.29
N GLU A 83 -11.28 -2.27 -1.15
CA GLU A 83 -11.92 -2.49 0.14
C GLU A 83 -12.83 -1.32 0.54
N GLY A 84 -14.05 -1.64 0.99
CA GLY A 84 -15.03 -0.64 1.45
C GLY A 84 -15.56 0.31 0.37
N ASN A 85 -15.33 0.05 -0.92
CA ASN A 85 -15.66 0.93 -2.04
C ASN A 85 -16.55 0.27 -3.10
N ASP A 86 -17.50 -0.58 -2.69
CA ASP A 86 -18.45 -1.26 -3.58
C ASP A 86 -17.76 -1.98 -4.77
N SER A 87 -16.67 -2.66 -4.50
CA SER A 87 -15.81 -3.32 -5.50
C SER A 87 -15.21 -2.39 -6.55
N LYS A 88 -15.30 -1.08 -6.38
CA LYS A 88 -14.60 -0.10 -7.22
C LYS A 88 -13.18 0.10 -6.72
N PRO A 89 -12.21 0.37 -7.60
CA PRO A 89 -10.85 0.65 -7.20
C PRO A 89 -10.74 1.79 -6.17
N GLY A 90 -9.84 1.63 -5.21
CA GLY A 90 -9.64 2.53 -4.09
C GLY A 90 -10.18 1.99 -2.78
N ILE A 91 -9.50 2.30 -1.69
CA ILE A 91 -9.89 1.95 -0.33
C ILE A 91 -10.71 3.10 0.26
N ARG A 92 -11.94 2.83 0.65
CA ARG A 92 -12.78 3.82 1.34
C ARG A 92 -12.82 3.52 2.83
N PRO A 93 -12.17 4.35 3.66
CA PRO A 93 -12.24 4.17 5.11
C PRO A 93 -13.67 4.37 5.62
N ASN A 94 -14.16 3.43 6.38
CA ASN A 94 -15.47 3.50 7.04
C ASN A 94 -15.39 3.80 8.55
N THR A 95 -14.17 3.88 9.08
CA THR A 95 -13.89 4.14 10.49
C THR A 95 -12.84 5.23 10.66
N ASN A 96 -12.76 5.80 11.86
CA ASN A 96 -11.74 6.79 12.16
C ASN A 96 -10.32 6.19 12.15
N LYS A 97 -9.33 7.03 11.94
CA LYS A 97 -7.92 6.68 11.81
C LYS A 97 -7.39 5.82 12.97
N MET A 98 -7.72 6.17 14.21
CA MET A 98 -7.28 5.41 15.39
C MET A 98 -7.86 4.00 15.42
N VAL A 99 -9.12 3.84 15.04
CA VAL A 99 -9.75 2.51 14.96
C VAL A 99 -9.05 1.68 13.89
N ARG A 100 -8.76 2.25 12.72
CA ARG A 100 -8.02 1.57 11.66
C ARG A 100 -6.61 1.16 12.11
N PHE A 101 -5.87 2.09 12.71
CA PHE A 101 -4.53 1.78 13.21
C PHE A 101 -4.54 0.68 14.28
N ASN A 102 -5.56 0.64 15.13
CA ASN A 102 -5.71 -0.41 16.13
C ASN A 102 -5.87 -1.82 15.51
N THR A 103 -6.28 -1.94 14.25
CA THR A 103 -6.34 -3.25 13.55
C THR A 103 -4.95 -3.78 13.20
N VAL A 104 -3.98 -2.92 12.96
CA VAL A 104 -2.58 -3.31 12.67
C VAL A 104 -1.69 -3.32 13.90
N LEU A 105 -2.14 -2.70 15.00
CA LEU A 105 -1.38 -2.66 16.27
C LEU A 105 -0.95 -4.04 16.79
N PRO A 106 -1.74 -5.13 16.69
CA PRO A 106 -1.29 -6.47 17.06
C PRO A 106 -0.03 -6.92 16.31
N LEU A 107 0.17 -6.52 15.05
CA LEU A 107 1.38 -6.85 14.28
C LEU A 107 2.62 -6.20 14.91
N PHE A 108 2.51 -4.94 15.34
CA PHE A 108 3.59 -4.27 16.06
C PHE A 108 3.89 -4.93 17.41
N LYS A 109 2.84 -5.27 18.19
CA LYS A 109 2.98 -5.97 19.48
C LYS A 109 3.62 -7.35 19.33
N ALA A 110 3.27 -8.07 18.26
CA ALA A 110 3.82 -9.39 17.96
C ALA A 110 5.22 -9.33 17.32
N ARG A 111 5.77 -8.12 17.12
CA ARG A 111 7.05 -7.89 16.43
C ARG A 111 7.06 -8.46 15.00
N LYS A 112 5.96 -8.27 14.29
CA LYS A 112 5.76 -8.71 12.90
C LYS A 112 5.94 -7.57 11.88
N VAL A 113 6.42 -6.40 12.33
CA VAL A 113 6.68 -5.24 11.48
C VAL A 113 8.15 -4.86 11.61
N PHE A 114 8.84 -4.80 10.49
CA PHE A 114 10.28 -4.56 10.41
C PHE A 114 10.58 -3.35 9.54
N PHE A 115 11.59 -2.58 9.94
CA PHE A 115 12.11 -1.44 9.22
C PHE A 115 13.62 -1.61 9.00
N PRO A 116 14.15 -1.27 7.80
CA PRO A 116 15.56 -1.44 7.49
C PRO A 116 16.42 -0.44 8.29
N ILE A 117 17.37 -0.95 9.06
CA ILE A 117 18.25 -0.14 9.90
C ILE A 117 19.15 0.78 9.06
N GLU A 118 19.47 0.36 7.86
CA GLU A 118 20.32 1.09 6.90
C GLU A 118 19.67 2.40 6.45
N ARG A 119 18.34 2.43 6.44
CA ARG A 119 17.54 3.58 5.99
C ARG A 119 17.08 4.51 7.15
N LYS A 120 17.54 4.27 8.36
CA LYS A 120 17.07 5.00 9.57
C LYS A 120 17.26 6.53 9.53
N THR A 121 18.21 7.01 8.70
CA THR A 121 18.49 8.44 8.54
C THR A 121 17.80 9.06 7.33
N GLU A 122 17.09 8.28 6.53
CA GLU A 122 16.33 8.81 5.40
C GLU A 122 15.13 9.65 5.89
N PRO A 123 14.85 10.78 5.25
CA PRO A 123 13.76 11.68 5.68
C PRO A 123 12.40 10.96 5.83
N THR A 124 12.07 10.08 4.89
CA THR A 124 10.82 9.31 4.92
C THR A 124 10.75 8.38 6.13
N MET A 125 11.86 7.71 6.47
CA MET A 125 11.95 6.85 7.65
C MET A 125 11.87 7.67 8.94
N VAL A 126 12.55 8.81 9.00
CA VAL A 126 12.51 9.71 10.17
C VAL A 126 11.08 10.19 10.41
N GLU A 127 10.35 10.57 9.37
CA GLU A 127 8.94 10.98 9.50
C GLU A 127 8.07 9.82 10.01
N ALA A 128 8.18 8.63 9.40
CA ALA A 128 7.44 7.44 9.82
C ALA A 128 7.71 7.09 11.29
N MET A 129 8.96 7.11 11.73
CA MET A 129 9.32 6.83 13.13
C MET A 129 8.83 7.93 14.09
N THR A 130 8.83 9.18 13.64
CA THR A 130 8.30 10.31 14.42
C THR A 130 6.80 10.14 14.64
N GLU A 131 6.02 9.85 13.59
CA GLU A 131 4.58 9.60 13.70
C GLU A 131 4.30 8.43 14.65
N LEU A 132 5.00 7.29 14.48
CA LEU A 132 4.83 6.11 15.34
C LEU A 132 5.14 6.43 16.82
N SER A 133 6.16 7.24 17.09
CA SER A 133 6.55 7.59 18.47
C SER A 133 5.53 8.49 19.19
N LEU A 134 4.71 9.21 18.42
CA LEU A 134 3.71 10.15 18.93
C LEU A 134 2.31 9.56 19.08
N ILE A 135 2.16 8.25 18.83
CA ILE A 135 0.90 7.55 19.10
C ILE A 135 0.76 7.33 20.61
N SER A 136 -0.42 7.61 21.12
CA SER A 136 -0.78 7.37 22.52
C SER A 136 -2.19 6.81 22.64
N VAL A 137 -2.54 6.31 23.82
CA VAL A 137 -3.91 5.85 24.11
C VAL A 137 -4.93 6.97 23.93
N SER A 138 -4.53 8.23 24.15
CA SER A 138 -5.37 9.40 23.98
C SER A 138 -5.49 9.89 22.51
N GLY A 139 -4.79 9.26 21.58
CA GLY A 139 -4.82 9.61 20.16
C GLY A 139 -3.44 9.84 19.57
N ILE A 140 -3.42 10.31 18.33
CA ILE A 140 -2.23 10.68 17.58
C ILE A 140 -1.89 12.13 17.92
N LYS A 141 -0.68 12.36 18.44
CA LYS A 141 -0.18 13.69 18.81
C LYS A 141 0.71 14.30 17.71
N SER A 142 0.96 13.55 16.66
CA SER A 142 1.72 14.07 15.52
C SER A 142 0.93 15.13 14.78
N LYS A 143 1.63 16.13 14.25
CA LYS A 143 1.07 17.13 13.34
C LYS A 143 0.77 16.54 11.96
N HIS A 144 1.54 15.54 11.58
CA HIS A 144 1.40 14.75 10.37
C HIS A 144 1.10 13.32 10.78
N ASP A 145 0.29 12.63 10.04
CA ASP A 145 -0.16 11.27 10.31
C ASP A 145 -0.33 10.46 9.02
N ASP A 146 0.33 10.94 7.97
CA ASP A 146 0.24 10.38 6.61
C ASP A 146 0.83 8.97 6.53
N PHE A 147 1.93 8.70 7.27
CA PHE A 147 2.47 7.34 7.39
C PHE A 147 1.47 6.39 8.08
N LEU A 148 0.85 6.86 9.16
CA LEU A 148 -0.11 6.04 9.92
C LEU A 148 -1.33 5.68 9.08
N ASP A 149 -1.75 6.56 8.18
CA ASP A 149 -2.80 6.26 7.21
C ASP A 149 -2.38 5.12 6.28
N THR A 150 -1.19 5.19 5.68
CA THR A 150 -0.70 4.11 4.82
C THR A 150 -0.53 2.80 5.59
N ALA A 151 0.05 2.84 6.79
CA ALA A 151 0.23 1.66 7.64
C ALA A 151 -1.12 1.04 8.03
N SER A 152 -2.14 1.85 8.31
CA SER A 152 -3.48 1.37 8.64
C SER A 152 -4.18 0.68 7.47
N MET A 153 -3.87 1.08 6.23
CA MET A 153 -4.43 0.46 5.02
C MET A 153 -3.93 -0.96 4.78
N LEU A 154 -2.83 -1.39 5.40
CA LEU A 154 -2.37 -2.78 5.29
C LEU A 154 -3.44 -3.79 5.72
N SER A 155 -4.29 -3.43 6.69
CA SER A 155 -5.41 -4.29 7.11
C SER A 155 -6.54 -4.41 6.08
N SER A 156 -6.58 -3.51 5.11
CA SER A 156 -7.58 -3.48 4.03
C SER A 156 -7.09 -4.14 2.75
N LEU A 157 -5.85 -4.62 2.72
CA LEU A 157 -5.33 -5.34 1.57
C LEU A 157 -5.64 -6.83 1.68
N VAL A 158 -6.10 -7.42 0.60
CA VAL A 158 -6.16 -8.89 0.48
C VAL A 158 -4.74 -9.37 0.24
N THR A 159 -4.17 -9.99 1.26
CA THR A 159 -2.77 -10.43 1.26
C THR A 159 -2.67 -11.93 1.31
N TRP A 160 -1.68 -12.48 0.61
CA TRP A 160 -1.30 -13.89 0.71
C TRP A 160 0.23 -13.99 0.83
N ARG A 161 0.68 -15.07 1.44
CA ARG A 161 2.10 -15.33 1.60
C ARG A 161 2.71 -15.83 0.29
N PRO A 162 4.02 -15.65 0.05
CA PRO A 162 4.66 -16.11 -1.18
C PRO A 162 4.50 -17.61 -1.47
N SER A 163 4.36 -18.44 -0.43
CA SER A 163 4.09 -19.88 -0.55
C SER A 163 2.62 -20.24 -0.73
N GLU A 164 1.71 -19.27 -0.63
CA GLU A 164 0.28 -19.49 -0.89
C GLU A 164 0.01 -19.22 -2.36
N GLU A 165 -0.72 -20.12 -3.00
CA GLU A 165 -1.20 -19.87 -4.36
C GLU A 165 -2.16 -18.68 -4.34
N ALA A 166 -1.98 -17.76 -5.29
CA ALA A 166 -2.92 -16.66 -5.45
C ALA A 166 -4.33 -17.27 -5.71
N PRO A 167 -5.38 -16.81 -4.99
CA PRO A 167 -6.71 -17.29 -5.26
C PRO A 167 -7.05 -17.04 -6.73
N LEU A 168 -7.33 -18.12 -7.46
CA LEU A 168 -7.84 -18.01 -8.82
C LEU A 168 -9.14 -17.23 -8.74
N VAL A 169 -9.11 -15.97 -9.18
CA VAL A 169 -10.35 -15.25 -9.41
C VAL A 169 -11.04 -16.00 -10.54
N SER A 170 -12.01 -16.82 -10.19
CA SER A 170 -12.86 -17.49 -11.15
C SER A 170 -13.66 -16.41 -11.87
N SER A 171 -13.10 -15.86 -12.93
CA SER A 171 -13.85 -15.15 -13.94
C SER A 171 -14.81 -16.21 -14.52
N GLY A 172 -16.10 -16.07 -14.21
CA GLY A 172 -17.09 -17.03 -14.57
C GLY A 172 -16.97 -17.47 -16.03
N LYS A 173 -17.03 -18.79 -16.23
CA LYS A 173 -17.22 -19.50 -17.50
C LYS A 173 -16.43 -18.95 -18.70
N GLY A 174 -15.21 -19.40 -18.84
CA GLY A 174 -14.48 -19.40 -20.09
C GLY A 174 -13.83 -20.76 -20.26
N ASP A 175 -14.18 -21.45 -21.33
CA ASP A 175 -13.71 -22.79 -21.66
C ASP A 175 -12.20 -22.89 -21.59
N GLY A 176 -11.72 -23.91 -20.89
CA GLY A 176 -10.30 -24.24 -20.75
C GLY A 176 -9.63 -24.52 -22.08
N MET A 177 -8.78 -23.61 -22.54
CA MET A 177 -7.94 -23.82 -23.71
C MET A 177 -6.53 -23.26 -23.59
N TRP A 178 -6.08 -22.91 -22.40
CA TRP A 178 -4.67 -22.50 -22.18
C TRP A 178 -4.18 -22.96 -20.81
N ASP A 179 -4.15 -24.30 -20.57
CA ASP A 179 -3.31 -24.90 -19.55
C ASP A 179 -1.86 -24.87 -20.05
N ILE A 180 -1.15 -23.79 -19.71
CA ILE A 180 0.30 -23.81 -19.79
C ILE A 180 0.79 -24.25 -18.41
N ASP A 181 1.17 -25.51 -18.30
CA ASP A 181 1.97 -26.03 -17.19
C ASP A 181 3.30 -25.25 -17.17
N MET A 182 3.35 -24.22 -16.37
CA MET A 182 4.63 -23.58 -15.99
C MET A 182 5.12 -24.30 -14.77
N ASP A 183 6.20 -25.06 -14.95
CA ASP A 183 6.94 -25.74 -13.89
C ASP A 183 7.13 -24.83 -12.67
N ASN A 184 6.53 -25.26 -11.58
CA ASN A 184 6.50 -24.56 -10.31
C ASN A 184 7.86 -24.73 -9.62
N GLU A 185 8.87 -23.92 -9.98
CA GLU A 185 10.03 -23.78 -9.12
C GLU A 185 9.64 -22.94 -7.89
N PRO A 186 9.89 -23.41 -6.66
CA PRO A 186 9.64 -22.64 -5.46
C PRO A 186 10.63 -21.48 -5.39
N THR A 187 10.27 -20.37 -6.00
CA THR A 187 11.04 -19.13 -5.85
C THR A 187 10.71 -18.54 -4.49
N ASP A 188 11.74 -18.33 -3.70
CA ASP A 188 11.71 -17.63 -2.39
C ASP A 188 11.45 -16.13 -2.61
N ARG A 189 10.29 -15.81 -3.20
CA ARG A 189 9.90 -14.45 -3.58
C ARG A 189 9.03 -13.84 -2.49
N MET A 190 9.41 -12.66 -2.06
CA MET A 190 8.57 -11.84 -1.19
C MET A 190 7.42 -11.21 -2.01
N ALA A 191 6.20 -11.31 -1.49
CA ALA A 191 5.08 -10.56 -2.04
C ALA A 191 5.20 -9.09 -1.65
N SER A 192 5.05 -8.17 -2.59
CA SER A 192 5.13 -6.73 -2.33
C SER A 192 3.78 -6.03 -2.47
N TYR A 193 3.59 -5.01 -1.65
CA TYR A 193 2.38 -4.19 -1.58
C TYR A 193 2.74 -2.72 -1.50
N ILE A 194 1.93 -1.86 -2.15
CA ILE A 194 2.03 -0.40 -2.08
C ILE A 194 0.75 0.15 -1.46
N VAL A 195 0.88 1.06 -0.52
CA VAL A 195 -0.20 1.80 0.14
C VAL A 195 0.14 3.26 0.35
#